data_9e92b35307f43b565baafbd0908852e7
#
_entry.id   9e92b35307f43b565baafbd0908852e7
#
_cell.length_a   1.000
_cell.length_b   1.000
_cell.length_c   1.000
_cell.angle_alpha   90.00
_cell.angle_beta   90.00
_cell.angle_gamma   90.00
#
_symmetry.space_group_name_H-M   'P 1'
#
loop_
_entity.id
_entity.type
_entity.pdbx_description
1 polymer ?
#
loop_
_entity_poly.entity_id
_entity_poly.type
_entity_poly.pdbx_seq_one_letter_code
_entity_poly.pdbx_strand_id
1 'polypeptide(L)'
;MSLIEIKRVESKKDLKTFIDFHYDLYEGNEYDVPNLFSDDMNTLSKDKNAAFEFCEAEYFLAYKDGKLAGRVAAIINHKANNKWGRKSVRFGWIDFIDDREVSKALLDAVEKYGKEKGMEDVVGPLGFTDMDPEGMLTWGFDQLGTMPTIYNYPYYPEHIEALEGFEVDNKYVEYKIMVPDTVPEKYAKIAMMIEMRYNLHVRKLTKKDVFQGGMGQKIFDLVNDTYKDLYGYSQLSQKQIDQLIKSYLSFLDFNLITCIEDWTGGEHKLVGVGITMPSLAHALQKCRRGRLFPFGWYHVLRAIKMHKTNIVDLLLIGILPEYRAKGANALLFADLIPWYQKYGIEWGETQVELETNAGVQGQWGALEPVMHKRRKCYKKLIK
;
A
#
# COMPACT_ATOMS: atom_id res chain seq x y z
N MET A 1 -18.28 7.72 34.96
CA MET A 1 -17.97 6.98 33.72
C MET A 1 -18.03 7.95 32.57
N SER A 2 -16.99 8.04 31.77
CA SER A 2 -17.02 8.86 30.54
C SER A 2 -18.03 8.24 29.56
N LEU A 3 -18.80 9.10 28.89
CA LEU A 3 -19.78 8.64 27.91
C LEU A 3 -19.10 8.49 26.55
N ILE A 4 -19.03 7.26 26.02
CA ILE A 4 -18.59 7.01 24.65
C ILE A 4 -19.82 6.80 23.76
N GLU A 5 -19.92 7.61 22.71
CA GLU A 5 -20.98 7.53 21.71
C GLU A 5 -20.37 7.16 20.36
N ILE A 6 -20.88 6.10 19.72
CA ILE A 6 -20.52 5.72 18.35
C ILE A 6 -21.56 6.23 17.37
N LYS A 7 -21.12 7.00 16.37
CA LYS A 7 -21.97 7.54 15.30
C LYS A 7 -21.58 6.96 13.94
N ARG A 8 -22.54 6.55 13.15
CA ARG A 8 -22.33 6.21 11.74
C ARG A 8 -22.09 7.50 10.92
N VAL A 9 -21.24 7.37 9.92
CA VAL A 9 -21.03 8.41 8.90
C VAL A 9 -22.13 8.26 7.86
N GLU A 10 -23.08 9.20 7.85
CA GLU A 10 -24.25 9.14 6.95
C GLU A 10 -24.20 10.20 5.85
N SER A 11 -23.45 11.26 6.07
CA SER A 11 -23.38 12.40 5.15
C SER A 11 -21.95 12.64 4.64
N LYS A 12 -21.85 13.36 3.53
CA LYS A 12 -20.55 13.85 3.02
C LYS A 12 -19.84 14.76 4.04
N LYS A 13 -20.58 15.44 4.92
CA LYS A 13 -20.00 16.24 6.00
C LYS A 13 -19.36 15.33 7.05
N ASP A 14 -20.03 14.26 7.42
CA ASP A 14 -19.49 13.30 8.40
C ASP A 14 -18.26 12.58 7.83
N LEU A 15 -18.29 12.23 6.52
CA LEU A 15 -17.13 11.66 5.85
C LEU A 15 -15.92 12.60 5.85
N LYS A 16 -16.13 13.90 5.68
CA LYS A 16 -15.06 14.88 5.84
C LYS A 16 -14.53 14.90 7.27
N THR A 17 -15.41 14.86 8.27
CA THR A 17 -15.02 14.78 9.69
C THR A 17 -14.23 13.51 9.97
N PHE A 18 -14.63 12.38 9.39
CA PHE A 18 -13.93 11.11 9.47
C PHE A 18 -12.50 11.21 8.93
N ILE A 19 -12.32 11.82 7.76
CA ILE A 19 -10.99 12.01 7.15
C ILE A 19 -10.17 13.04 7.92
N ASP A 20 -10.79 14.15 8.29
CA ASP A 20 -10.11 15.26 8.99
C ASP A 20 -9.58 14.85 10.37
N PHE A 21 -10.18 13.85 11.03
CA PHE A 21 -9.73 13.36 12.34
C PHE A 21 -8.27 12.86 12.32
N HIS A 22 -7.83 12.20 11.25
CA HIS A 22 -6.45 11.76 11.11
C HIS A 22 -5.47 12.95 11.17
N TYR A 23 -5.75 14.00 10.41
CA TYR A 23 -4.88 15.19 10.39
C TYR A 23 -4.85 15.91 11.73
N ASP A 24 -5.95 15.89 12.50
CA ASP A 24 -5.99 16.48 13.82
C ASP A 24 -5.20 15.65 14.84
N LEU A 25 -5.30 14.33 14.75
CA LEU A 25 -4.62 13.41 15.67
C LEU A 25 -3.11 13.39 15.48
N TYR A 26 -2.64 13.50 14.24
CA TYR A 26 -1.21 13.45 13.89
C TYR A 26 -0.59 14.82 13.64
N GLU A 27 -1.28 15.93 14.00
CA GLU A 27 -0.72 17.26 13.85
C GLU A 27 0.62 17.40 14.57
N GLY A 28 1.67 17.76 13.81
CA GLY A 28 3.04 17.90 14.33
C GLY A 28 3.83 16.61 14.48
N ASN A 29 3.28 15.45 14.09
CA ASN A 29 4.04 14.21 14.06
C ASN A 29 5.03 14.21 12.89
N GLU A 30 6.31 13.90 13.20
CA GLU A 30 7.40 13.94 12.20
C GLU A 30 7.47 12.71 11.31
N TYR A 31 6.80 11.61 11.69
CA TYR A 31 6.88 10.31 11.03
C TYR A 31 5.63 9.97 10.22
N ASP A 32 4.49 10.57 10.57
CA ASP A 32 3.26 10.39 9.81
C ASP A 32 3.34 11.02 8.42
N VAL A 33 2.86 10.31 7.41
CA VAL A 33 2.76 10.77 6.04
C VAL A 33 1.28 10.76 5.64
N PRO A 34 0.60 11.90 5.77
CA PRO A 34 -0.83 11.96 5.53
C PRO A 34 -1.17 11.75 4.05
N ASN A 35 -2.24 11.02 3.78
CA ASN A 35 -2.81 10.91 2.45
C ASN A 35 -3.30 12.27 1.93
N LEU A 36 -3.46 12.39 0.61
CA LEU A 36 -4.19 13.52 0.06
C LEU A 36 -5.68 13.41 0.43
N PHE A 37 -6.24 14.48 0.95
CA PHE A 37 -7.67 14.55 1.33
C PHE A 37 -8.61 14.15 0.18
N SER A 38 -8.25 14.51 -1.05
CA SER A 38 -9.02 14.13 -2.24
C SER A 38 -9.00 12.63 -2.50
N ASP A 39 -7.89 11.98 -2.21
CA ASP A 39 -7.71 10.55 -2.45
C ASP A 39 -8.51 9.74 -1.42
N ASP A 40 -8.43 10.10 -0.12
CA ASP A 40 -9.28 9.50 0.89
C ASP A 40 -10.78 9.72 0.60
N MET A 41 -11.16 10.96 0.18
CA MET A 41 -12.54 11.23 -0.24
C MET A 41 -13.00 10.38 -1.42
N ASN A 42 -12.12 10.06 -2.36
CA ASN A 42 -12.44 9.20 -3.49
C ASN A 42 -12.50 7.72 -3.06
N THR A 43 -11.52 7.27 -2.28
CA THR A 43 -11.42 5.88 -1.81
C THR A 43 -12.60 5.50 -0.90
N LEU A 44 -13.03 6.41 -0.03
CA LEU A 44 -14.13 6.14 0.90
C LEU A 44 -15.53 6.46 0.33
N SER A 45 -15.63 7.03 -0.88
CA SER A 45 -16.92 7.34 -1.50
C SER A 45 -17.43 6.17 -2.35
N LYS A 46 -18.67 5.72 -2.05
CA LYS A 46 -19.33 4.59 -2.74
C LYS A 46 -19.50 4.81 -4.25
N ASP A 47 -19.69 6.04 -4.68
CA ASP A 47 -19.89 6.42 -6.08
C ASP A 47 -18.59 6.57 -6.88
N LYS A 48 -17.44 6.56 -6.21
CA LYS A 48 -16.14 6.81 -6.84
C LYS A 48 -15.18 5.62 -6.83
N ASN A 49 -15.16 4.86 -5.75
CA ASN A 49 -14.25 3.74 -5.62
C ASN A 49 -14.83 2.49 -6.29
N ALA A 50 -14.12 1.97 -7.29
CA ALA A 50 -14.51 0.74 -8.01
C ALA A 50 -14.62 -0.50 -7.11
N ALA A 51 -13.94 -0.52 -5.97
CA ALA A 51 -14.03 -1.65 -5.04
C ALA A 51 -15.46 -1.88 -4.50
N PHE A 52 -16.33 -0.86 -4.52
CA PHE A 52 -17.73 -1.02 -4.13
C PHE A 52 -18.57 -1.88 -5.10
N GLU A 53 -18.00 -2.34 -6.21
CA GLU A 53 -18.63 -3.38 -7.05
C GLU A 53 -18.70 -4.74 -6.32
N PHE A 54 -17.83 -4.97 -5.33
CA PHE A 54 -17.74 -6.22 -4.58
C PHE A 54 -17.44 -6.02 -3.08
N CYS A 55 -17.41 -4.77 -2.61
CA CYS A 55 -17.26 -4.44 -1.21
C CYS A 55 -18.50 -3.71 -0.66
N GLU A 56 -18.76 -3.93 0.63
CA GLU A 56 -19.64 -3.09 1.45
C GLU A 56 -18.78 -2.41 2.53
N ALA A 57 -19.13 -1.19 2.90
CA ALA A 57 -18.46 -0.51 4.00
C ALA A 57 -19.41 0.40 4.77
N GLU A 58 -19.15 0.49 6.08
CA GLU A 58 -19.70 1.48 6.99
C GLU A 58 -18.55 2.16 7.75
N TYR A 59 -18.74 3.43 8.07
CA TYR A 59 -17.73 4.21 8.78
C TYR A 59 -18.29 4.69 10.12
N PHE A 60 -17.45 4.66 11.15
CA PHE A 60 -17.86 5.03 12.49
C PHE A 60 -16.93 6.08 13.08
N LEU A 61 -17.52 7.02 13.80
CA LEU A 61 -16.87 8.03 14.62
C LEU A 61 -17.16 7.77 16.09
N ALA A 62 -16.13 7.79 16.93
CA ALA A 62 -16.26 7.69 18.36
C ALA A 62 -16.16 9.08 19.00
N TYR A 63 -17.11 9.42 19.84
CA TYR A 63 -17.09 10.65 20.64
C TYR A 63 -16.95 10.26 22.12
N LYS A 64 -16.01 10.88 22.83
CA LYS A 64 -15.87 10.76 24.28
C LYS A 64 -16.24 12.10 24.91
N ASP A 65 -17.27 12.10 25.79
CA ASP A 65 -17.79 13.30 26.43
C ASP A 65 -18.08 14.44 25.42
N GLY A 66 -18.67 14.08 24.26
CA GLY A 66 -19.03 15.00 23.18
C GLY A 66 -17.88 15.46 22.27
N LYS A 67 -16.61 15.04 22.53
CA LYS A 67 -15.47 15.36 21.70
C LYS A 67 -15.11 14.16 20.80
N LEU A 68 -14.78 14.44 19.55
CA LEU A 68 -14.32 13.40 18.60
C LEU A 68 -13.02 12.78 19.13
N ALA A 69 -13.02 11.45 19.25
CA ALA A 69 -11.96 10.69 19.92
C ALA A 69 -11.42 9.52 19.07
N GLY A 70 -12.13 9.17 17.97
CA GLY A 70 -11.64 8.09 17.10
C GLY A 70 -12.53 7.88 15.88
N ARG A 71 -11.99 7.08 14.96
CA ARG A 71 -12.66 6.67 13.72
C ARG A 71 -12.31 5.22 13.37
N VAL A 72 -13.16 4.54 12.63
CA VAL A 72 -12.88 3.23 12.04
C VAL A 72 -13.79 2.97 10.83
N ALA A 73 -13.26 2.32 9.81
CA ALA A 73 -14.02 1.75 8.70
C ALA A 73 -14.25 0.27 8.95
N ALA A 74 -15.49 -0.20 8.81
CA ALA A 74 -15.85 -1.62 8.74
C ALA A 74 -16.11 -1.96 7.27
N ILE A 75 -15.36 -2.92 6.72
CA ILE A 75 -15.35 -3.24 5.28
C ILE A 75 -15.55 -4.73 5.09
N ILE A 76 -16.46 -5.13 4.21
CA ILE A 76 -16.63 -6.52 3.79
C ILE A 76 -16.23 -6.61 2.32
N ASN A 77 -15.15 -7.34 2.03
CA ASN A 77 -14.75 -7.64 0.67
C ASN A 77 -15.25 -9.04 0.31
N HIS A 78 -16.41 -9.12 -0.35
CA HIS A 78 -17.03 -10.39 -0.74
C HIS A 78 -16.15 -11.20 -1.69
N LYS A 79 -15.39 -10.55 -2.57
CA LYS A 79 -14.51 -11.22 -3.52
C LYS A 79 -13.35 -11.92 -2.81
N ALA A 80 -12.70 -11.24 -1.86
CA ALA A 80 -11.66 -11.85 -1.03
C ALA A 80 -12.22 -12.94 -0.12
N ASN A 81 -13.36 -12.70 0.54
CA ASN A 81 -14.02 -13.69 1.38
C ASN A 81 -14.32 -14.97 0.61
N ASN A 82 -14.90 -14.86 -0.58
CA ASN A 82 -15.21 -16.02 -1.42
C ASN A 82 -13.93 -16.76 -1.86
N LYS A 83 -12.90 -16.01 -2.29
CA LYS A 83 -11.64 -16.60 -2.75
C LYS A 83 -10.93 -17.40 -1.66
N TRP A 84 -10.90 -16.85 -0.44
CA TRP A 84 -10.17 -17.43 0.69
C TRP A 84 -11.03 -18.32 1.59
N GLY A 85 -12.32 -18.52 1.25
CA GLY A 85 -13.25 -19.30 2.06
C GLY A 85 -13.47 -18.72 3.45
N ARG A 86 -13.46 -17.39 3.58
CA ARG A 86 -13.65 -16.67 4.84
C ARG A 86 -14.98 -15.93 4.87
N LYS A 87 -15.41 -15.56 6.05
CA LYS A 87 -16.53 -14.64 6.30
C LYS A 87 -16.04 -13.54 7.25
N SER A 88 -15.16 -12.70 6.73
CA SER A 88 -14.48 -11.69 7.52
C SER A 88 -15.04 -10.30 7.25
N VAL A 89 -15.21 -9.51 8.32
CA VAL A 89 -15.30 -8.05 8.24
C VAL A 89 -13.91 -7.46 8.55
N ARG A 90 -13.44 -6.59 7.70
CA ARG A 90 -12.17 -5.89 7.88
C ARG A 90 -12.39 -4.63 8.72
N PHE A 91 -11.44 -4.29 9.60
CA PHE A 91 -11.31 -2.93 10.11
C PHE A 91 -10.14 -2.21 9.42
N GLY A 92 -10.38 -0.98 8.98
CA GLY A 92 -9.36 -0.13 8.34
C GLY A 92 -9.59 1.33 8.70
N TRP A 93 -8.73 2.23 8.27
CA TRP A 93 -8.80 3.66 8.64
C TRP A 93 -9.07 3.87 10.13
N ILE A 94 -8.47 3.01 10.97
CA ILE A 94 -8.66 3.07 12.42
C ILE A 94 -7.68 4.06 13.03
N ASP A 95 -8.24 5.09 13.68
CA ASP A 95 -7.47 6.06 14.46
C ASP A 95 -8.21 6.36 15.75
N PHE A 96 -7.49 6.53 16.85
CA PHE A 96 -8.06 6.83 18.14
C PHE A 96 -7.04 7.51 19.07
N ILE A 97 -7.55 8.31 20.00
CA ILE A 97 -6.74 8.85 21.11
C ILE A 97 -6.27 7.72 22.03
N ASP A 98 -5.23 7.95 22.81
CA ASP A 98 -4.73 6.98 23.82
C ASP A 98 -5.77 6.74 24.93
N ASP A 99 -6.80 5.99 24.60
CA ASP A 99 -7.90 5.64 25.48
C ASP A 99 -8.49 4.27 25.11
N ARG A 100 -8.32 3.30 26.01
CA ARG A 100 -8.74 1.91 25.79
C ARG A 100 -10.25 1.72 25.65
N GLU A 101 -11.06 2.60 26.26
CA GLU A 101 -12.51 2.54 26.10
C GLU A 101 -12.92 2.95 24.68
N VAL A 102 -12.21 3.95 24.10
CA VAL A 102 -12.45 4.43 22.74
C VAL A 102 -12.06 3.37 21.71
N SER A 103 -10.84 2.80 21.80
CA SER A 103 -10.39 1.76 20.87
C SER A 103 -11.29 0.52 20.93
N LYS A 104 -11.71 0.12 22.15
CA LYS A 104 -12.65 -0.98 22.31
C LYS A 104 -14.00 -0.68 21.66
N ALA A 105 -14.58 0.49 21.91
CA ALA A 105 -15.90 0.85 21.36
C ALA A 105 -15.89 0.90 19.82
N LEU A 106 -14.80 1.33 19.19
CA LEU A 106 -14.64 1.32 17.74
C LEU A 106 -14.61 -0.11 17.19
N LEU A 107 -13.86 -1.01 17.82
CA LEU A 107 -13.77 -2.42 17.37
C LEU A 107 -15.06 -3.19 17.67
N ASP A 108 -15.74 -2.90 18.79
CA ASP A 108 -17.07 -3.44 19.08
C ASP A 108 -18.10 -3.01 18.01
N ALA A 109 -17.98 -1.79 17.47
CA ALA A 109 -18.86 -1.33 16.38
C ALA A 109 -18.60 -2.09 15.07
N VAL A 110 -17.33 -2.40 14.76
CA VAL A 110 -16.97 -3.25 13.61
C VAL A 110 -17.49 -4.67 13.80
N GLU A 111 -17.29 -5.25 14.98
CA GLU A 111 -17.79 -6.60 15.33
C GLU A 111 -19.32 -6.68 15.19
N LYS A 112 -20.03 -5.68 15.73
CA LYS A 112 -21.48 -5.58 15.62
C LYS A 112 -21.94 -5.52 14.15
N TYR A 113 -21.32 -4.67 13.34
CA TYR A 113 -21.62 -4.59 11.91
C TYR A 113 -21.34 -5.91 11.20
N GLY A 114 -20.20 -6.55 11.46
CA GLY A 114 -19.88 -7.87 10.93
C GLY A 114 -20.92 -8.93 11.31
N LYS A 115 -21.34 -8.97 12.58
CA LYS A 115 -22.38 -9.88 13.06
C LYS A 115 -23.72 -9.65 12.36
N GLU A 116 -24.15 -8.40 12.20
CA GLU A 116 -25.36 -8.03 11.47
C GLU A 116 -25.34 -8.50 10.00
N LYS A 117 -24.13 -8.59 9.40
CA LYS A 117 -23.89 -9.04 8.03
C LYS A 117 -23.56 -10.53 7.90
N GLY A 118 -23.58 -11.28 9.00
CA GLY A 118 -23.30 -12.72 9.00
C GLY A 118 -21.82 -13.07 8.81
N MET A 119 -20.93 -12.17 9.19
CA MET A 119 -19.49 -12.43 9.23
C MET A 119 -19.12 -13.22 10.50
N GLU A 120 -18.05 -14.00 10.42
CA GLU A 120 -17.61 -14.91 11.48
C GLU A 120 -16.36 -14.39 12.23
N ASP A 121 -15.61 -13.47 11.60
CA ASP A 121 -14.45 -12.83 12.23
C ASP A 121 -14.28 -11.36 11.84
N VAL A 122 -13.53 -10.63 12.69
CA VAL A 122 -13.02 -9.30 12.46
C VAL A 122 -11.54 -9.41 12.16
N VAL A 123 -11.03 -8.78 11.09
CA VAL A 123 -9.61 -8.83 10.69
C VAL A 123 -9.11 -7.44 10.28
N GLY A 124 -7.84 -7.11 10.59
CA GLY A 124 -7.25 -5.84 10.15
C GLY A 124 -6.04 -5.39 10.97
N PRO A 125 -5.54 -4.16 10.73
CA PRO A 125 -6.12 -3.20 9.76
C PRO A 125 -5.87 -3.60 8.31
N LEU A 126 -6.93 -3.55 7.51
CA LEU A 126 -6.94 -3.84 6.07
C LEU A 126 -7.91 -2.88 5.36
N GLY A 127 -7.57 -2.47 4.14
CA GLY A 127 -8.45 -1.67 3.30
C GLY A 127 -9.45 -2.48 2.49
N PHE A 128 -10.03 -1.86 1.46
CA PHE A 128 -10.94 -2.52 0.52
C PHE A 128 -10.24 -3.65 -0.24
N THR A 129 -9.02 -3.40 -0.68
CA THR A 129 -8.16 -4.33 -1.43
C THR A 129 -6.72 -4.23 -0.93
N ASP A 130 -5.84 -5.08 -1.44
CA ASP A 130 -4.41 -5.06 -1.12
C ASP A 130 -3.64 -3.90 -1.80
N MET A 131 -4.36 -3.05 -2.55
CA MET A 131 -3.82 -1.78 -3.05
C MET A 131 -4.01 -0.65 -2.03
N ASP A 132 -4.77 -0.88 -0.98
CA ASP A 132 -4.94 0.04 0.14
C ASP A 132 -3.94 -0.26 1.25
N PRO A 133 -3.63 0.71 2.13
CA PRO A 133 -2.73 0.49 3.25
C PRO A 133 -3.17 -0.63 4.18
N GLU A 134 -2.23 -1.48 4.60
CA GLU A 134 -2.48 -2.62 5.45
C GLU A 134 -1.44 -2.78 6.57
N GLY A 135 -1.85 -3.43 7.65
CA GLY A 135 -0.99 -3.77 8.79
C GLY A 135 -0.72 -2.59 9.73
N MET A 136 -0.95 -2.81 11.02
CA MET A 136 -0.65 -1.88 12.10
C MET A 136 0.84 -1.89 12.39
N LEU A 137 1.48 -0.72 12.42
CA LEU A 137 2.89 -0.57 12.80
C LEU A 137 3.09 -1.05 14.24
N THR A 138 4.08 -1.91 14.46
CA THR A 138 4.41 -2.49 15.78
C THR A 138 5.87 -2.28 16.18
N TRP A 139 6.70 -1.87 15.24
CA TRP A 139 8.11 -1.54 15.45
C TRP A 139 8.61 -0.59 14.35
N GLY A 140 9.53 0.31 14.69
CA GLY A 140 10.02 1.36 13.77
C GLY A 140 9.15 2.62 13.81
N PHE A 141 8.60 2.97 14.96
CA PHE A 141 7.76 4.16 15.16
C PHE A 141 8.52 5.48 14.99
N ASP A 142 9.84 5.43 15.03
CA ASP A 142 10.79 6.52 14.78
C ASP A 142 11.26 6.60 13.32
N GLN A 143 10.62 5.84 12.43
CA GLN A 143 10.91 5.82 11.01
C GLN A 143 9.85 6.59 10.22
N LEU A 144 10.31 7.38 9.24
CA LEU A 144 9.40 8.09 8.34
C LEU A 144 8.44 7.12 7.65
N GLY A 145 7.15 7.42 7.67
CA GLY A 145 6.13 6.69 6.92
C GLY A 145 6.30 6.86 5.41
N THR A 146 5.51 6.12 4.67
CA THR A 146 5.37 6.26 3.21
C THR A 146 3.92 6.52 2.84
N MET A 147 3.66 7.07 1.66
CA MET A 147 2.31 7.33 1.19
C MET A 147 1.41 6.07 1.20
N PRO A 148 1.88 4.87 0.77
CA PRO A 148 1.03 3.69 0.71
C PRO A 148 0.99 2.87 1.99
N THR A 149 1.57 3.32 3.10
CA THR A 149 1.56 2.57 4.36
C THR A 149 0.92 3.36 5.50
N ILE A 150 0.43 2.63 6.52
CA ILE A 150 -0.16 3.24 7.71
C ILE A 150 0.95 3.66 8.68
N TYR A 151 0.88 4.88 9.22
CA TYR A 151 1.54 5.23 10.46
C TYR A 151 0.53 5.15 11.61
N ASN A 152 0.96 4.72 12.77
CA ASN A 152 0.18 4.76 14.00
C ASN A 152 1.09 4.91 15.22
N TYR A 153 0.54 5.47 16.31
CA TYR A 153 1.26 5.60 17.58
C TYR A 153 1.55 4.23 18.24
N PRO A 154 2.60 4.13 19.11
CA PRO A 154 2.96 2.88 19.80
C PRO A 154 1.83 2.26 20.63
N TYR A 155 0.92 3.07 21.20
CA TYR A 155 -0.18 2.56 22.01
C TYR A 155 -1.26 1.78 21.21
N TYR A 156 -1.29 1.89 19.87
CA TYR A 156 -2.29 1.17 19.05
C TYR A 156 -2.17 -0.35 19.18
N PRO A 157 -1.01 -0.98 18.90
CA PRO A 157 -0.88 -2.42 19.08
C PRO A 157 -1.08 -2.84 20.54
N GLU A 158 -0.66 -2.03 21.51
CA GLU A 158 -0.87 -2.31 22.94
C GLU A 158 -2.36 -2.38 23.30
N HIS A 159 -3.20 -1.50 22.72
CA HIS A 159 -4.64 -1.52 22.92
C HIS A 159 -5.27 -2.76 22.30
N ILE A 160 -4.92 -3.09 21.04
CA ILE A 160 -5.50 -4.24 20.35
C ILE A 160 -5.11 -5.55 21.05
N GLU A 161 -3.83 -5.70 21.42
CA GLU A 161 -3.31 -6.91 22.09
C GLU A 161 -3.86 -7.08 23.52
N ALA A 162 -4.33 -6.00 24.14
CA ALA A 162 -5.01 -6.06 25.44
C ALA A 162 -6.49 -6.43 25.34
N LEU A 163 -7.10 -6.40 24.16
CA LEU A 163 -8.50 -6.79 23.97
C LEU A 163 -8.65 -8.31 23.87
N GLU A 164 -9.57 -8.85 24.68
CA GLU A 164 -9.84 -10.29 24.69
C GLU A 164 -10.26 -10.79 23.30
N GLY A 165 -9.65 -11.89 22.89
CA GLY A 165 -9.98 -12.63 21.66
C GLY A 165 -9.26 -12.14 20.41
N PHE A 166 -8.53 -11.03 20.45
CA PHE A 166 -7.66 -10.65 19.35
C PHE A 166 -6.35 -11.45 19.36
N GLU A 167 -5.98 -11.97 18.21
CA GLU A 167 -4.72 -12.67 17.96
C GLU A 167 -4.06 -12.14 16.69
N VAL A 168 -2.76 -12.38 16.52
CA VAL A 168 -2.04 -12.00 15.29
C VAL A 168 -2.45 -12.93 14.15
N ASP A 169 -3.00 -12.36 13.07
CA ASP A 169 -3.36 -13.11 11.86
C ASP A 169 -2.20 -13.14 10.86
N ASN A 170 -1.53 -11.98 10.64
CA ASN A 170 -0.38 -11.88 9.75
C ASN A 170 0.65 -10.88 10.24
N LYS A 171 1.89 -11.04 9.75
CA LYS A 171 3.02 -10.16 10.03
C LYS A 171 3.66 -9.69 8.74
N TYR A 172 4.13 -8.44 8.77
CA TYR A 172 4.80 -7.81 7.65
C TYR A 172 6.09 -7.14 8.10
N VAL A 173 7.00 -7.00 7.16
CA VAL A 173 8.28 -6.31 7.31
C VAL A 173 8.46 -5.30 6.17
N GLU A 174 9.22 -4.25 6.44
CA GLU A 174 9.63 -3.25 5.45
C GLU A 174 11.14 -3.05 5.54
N TYR A 175 11.78 -2.88 4.40
CA TYR A 175 13.22 -2.74 4.28
C TYR A 175 13.60 -1.38 3.70
N LYS A 176 14.65 -0.82 4.28
CA LYS A 176 15.43 0.27 3.71
C LYS A 176 16.59 -0.32 2.93
N ILE A 177 16.74 0.07 1.66
CA ILE A 177 17.74 -0.45 0.74
C ILE A 177 18.56 0.73 0.22
N MET A 178 19.84 0.77 0.55
CA MET A 178 20.72 1.83 0.06
C MET A 178 20.98 1.65 -1.44
N VAL A 179 20.93 2.75 -2.18
CA VAL A 179 21.28 2.74 -3.60
C VAL A 179 22.80 2.64 -3.71
N PRO A 180 23.34 1.59 -4.35
CA PRO A 180 24.79 1.43 -4.47
C PRO A 180 25.38 2.45 -5.49
N ASP A 181 26.66 2.78 -5.34
CA ASP A 181 27.39 3.68 -6.25
C ASP A 181 27.51 3.13 -7.68
N THR A 182 27.44 1.82 -7.84
CA THR A 182 27.43 1.12 -9.13
C THR A 182 26.46 -0.06 -9.06
N VAL A 183 25.95 -0.50 -10.21
CA VAL A 183 25.19 -1.75 -10.27
C VAL A 183 26.07 -2.88 -9.74
N PRO A 184 25.63 -3.62 -8.71
CA PRO A 184 26.39 -4.73 -8.18
C PRO A 184 26.77 -5.73 -9.28
N GLU A 185 28.05 -6.14 -9.30
CA GLU A 185 28.60 -7.02 -10.35
C GLU A 185 27.77 -8.28 -10.55
N LYS A 186 27.24 -8.83 -9.46
CA LYS A 186 26.33 -9.99 -9.48
C LYS A 186 25.11 -9.73 -10.35
N TYR A 187 24.44 -8.57 -10.21
CA TYR A 187 23.24 -8.28 -11.01
C TYR A 187 23.63 -7.98 -12.48
N ALA A 188 24.70 -7.25 -12.72
CA ALA A 188 25.17 -6.99 -14.08
C ALA A 188 25.50 -8.28 -14.84
N LYS A 189 26.23 -9.21 -14.23
CA LYS A 189 26.56 -10.50 -14.82
C LYS A 189 25.33 -11.36 -15.07
N ILE A 190 24.40 -11.44 -14.09
CA ILE A 190 23.18 -12.21 -14.25
C ILE A 190 22.31 -11.59 -15.35
N ALA A 191 22.14 -10.28 -15.40
CA ALA A 191 21.35 -9.61 -16.44
C ALA A 191 21.87 -9.94 -17.84
N MET A 192 23.18 -9.80 -18.09
CA MET A 192 23.81 -10.18 -19.37
C MET A 192 23.57 -11.64 -19.71
N MET A 193 23.75 -12.53 -18.74
CA MET A 193 23.54 -13.98 -18.95
C MET A 193 22.08 -14.27 -19.32
N ILE A 194 21.12 -13.61 -18.69
CA ILE A 194 19.68 -13.80 -18.93
C ILE A 194 19.29 -13.33 -20.32
N GLU A 195 19.77 -12.17 -20.73
CA GLU A 195 19.56 -11.66 -22.09
C GLU A 195 20.07 -12.65 -23.15
N MET A 196 21.30 -13.14 -22.97
CA MET A 196 21.91 -14.06 -23.93
C MET A 196 21.28 -15.46 -23.93
N ARG A 197 20.93 -15.99 -22.75
CA ARG A 197 20.50 -17.40 -22.62
C ARG A 197 19.01 -17.60 -22.77
N TYR A 198 18.21 -16.64 -22.30
CA TYR A 198 16.75 -16.76 -22.21
C TYR A 198 16.00 -15.76 -23.08
N ASN A 199 16.71 -14.92 -23.83
CA ASN A 199 16.15 -13.89 -24.69
C ASN A 199 15.17 -12.96 -23.94
N LEU A 200 15.49 -12.64 -22.67
CA LEU A 200 14.72 -11.72 -21.83
C LEU A 200 15.32 -10.32 -21.92
N HIS A 201 14.50 -9.33 -22.23
CA HIS A 201 14.96 -7.97 -22.48
C HIS A 201 14.20 -6.97 -21.62
N VAL A 202 14.91 -5.91 -21.21
CA VAL A 202 14.29 -4.73 -20.60
C VAL A 202 13.57 -3.92 -21.68
N ARG A 203 12.32 -3.60 -21.42
CA ARG A 203 11.54 -2.65 -22.24
C ARG A 203 11.25 -1.39 -21.44
N LYS A 204 11.74 -0.24 -21.92
CA LYS A 204 11.30 1.06 -21.42
C LYS A 204 10.00 1.48 -22.05
N LEU A 205 9.12 2.06 -21.23
CA LEU A 205 7.80 2.47 -21.64
C LEU A 205 7.74 3.95 -22.03
N THR A 206 6.86 4.25 -22.94
CA THR A 206 6.43 5.62 -23.25
C THR A 206 4.97 5.81 -22.81
N LYS A 207 4.51 7.06 -22.71
CA LYS A 207 3.09 7.34 -22.47
C LYS A 207 2.19 6.67 -23.52
N LYS A 208 2.63 6.63 -24.77
CA LYS A 208 1.86 6.01 -25.85
C LYS A 208 1.70 4.50 -25.63
N ASP A 209 2.77 3.82 -25.20
CA ASP A 209 2.70 2.37 -24.89
C ASP A 209 1.67 2.08 -23.80
N VAL A 210 1.67 2.89 -22.73
CA VAL A 210 0.79 2.67 -21.58
C VAL A 210 -0.66 2.98 -21.88
N PHE A 211 -0.96 4.15 -22.50
CA PHE A 211 -2.32 4.64 -22.63
C PHE A 211 -3.00 4.31 -23.98
N GLN A 212 -2.23 3.97 -25.01
CA GLN A 212 -2.71 3.66 -26.34
C GLN A 212 -2.27 2.27 -26.83
N GLY A 213 -1.10 1.81 -26.39
CA GLY A 213 -0.51 0.52 -26.78
C GLY A 213 -0.93 -0.66 -25.91
N GLY A 214 -1.81 -0.45 -24.92
CA GLY A 214 -2.32 -1.51 -24.04
C GLY A 214 -1.35 -2.03 -22.97
N MET A 215 -0.15 -1.43 -22.83
CA MET A 215 0.82 -1.88 -21.82
C MET A 215 0.33 -1.65 -20.39
N GLY A 216 -0.46 -0.60 -20.13
CA GLY A 216 -1.07 -0.40 -18.82
C GLY A 216 -1.93 -1.58 -18.39
N GLN A 217 -2.75 -2.12 -19.29
CA GLN A 217 -3.55 -3.32 -19.06
C GLN A 217 -2.65 -4.54 -18.80
N LYS A 218 -1.67 -4.80 -19.67
CA LYS A 218 -0.76 -5.95 -19.53
C LYS A 218 0.01 -5.95 -18.21
N ILE A 219 0.38 -4.77 -17.71
CA ILE A 219 1.05 -4.63 -16.40
C ILE A 219 0.14 -5.10 -15.29
N PHE A 220 -1.12 -4.64 -15.22
CA PHE A 220 -2.02 -5.06 -14.16
C PHE A 220 -2.54 -6.49 -14.31
N ASP A 221 -2.63 -7.01 -15.53
CA ASP A 221 -2.87 -8.45 -15.76
C ASP A 221 -1.72 -9.28 -15.19
N LEU A 222 -0.46 -8.87 -15.41
CA LEU A 222 0.71 -9.50 -14.81
C LEU A 222 0.72 -9.41 -13.28
N VAL A 223 0.31 -8.26 -12.71
CA VAL A 223 0.15 -8.10 -11.26
C VAL A 223 -0.91 -9.08 -10.74
N ASN A 224 -2.07 -9.17 -11.40
CA ASN A 224 -3.11 -10.14 -11.04
C ASN A 224 -2.60 -11.59 -11.05
N ASP A 225 -1.77 -11.97 -12.02
CA ASP A 225 -1.20 -13.31 -12.14
C ASP A 225 -0.14 -13.60 -11.08
N THR A 226 0.69 -12.60 -10.76
CA THR A 226 1.84 -12.78 -9.85
C THR A 226 1.46 -12.66 -8.38
N TYR A 227 0.34 -11.99 -8.06
CA TYR A 227 -0.12 -11.72 -6.69
C TYR A 227 -1.27 -12.63 -6.26
N LYS A 228 -1.83 -13.44 -7.18
CA LYS A 228 -3.03 -14.25 -6.92
C LYS A 228 -2.96 -15.13 -5.68
N ASP A 229 -1.77 -15.56 -5.28
CA ASP A 229 -1.57 -16.48 -4.15
C ASP A 229 -1.10 -15.76 -2.87
N LEU A 230 -0.97 -14.41 -2.91
CA LEU A 230 -0.63 -13.62 -1.72
C LEU A 230 -1.82 -13.52 -0.77
N TYR A 231 -1.52 -13.54 0.52
CA TYR A 231 -2.53 -13.43 1.58
C TYR A 231 -3.43 -12.20 1.37
N GLY A 232 -4.74 -12.40 1.49
CA GLY A 232 -5.73 -11.33 1.37
C GLY A 232 -5.98 -10.84 -0.06
N TYR A 233 -5.07 -11.13 -1.01
CA TYR A 233 -5.18 -10.62 -2.38
C TYR A 233 -6.46 -11.09 -3.08
N SER A 234 -7.14 -10.13 -3.69
CA SER A 234 -8.23 -10.38 -4.64
C SER A 234 -7.91 -9.71 -5.98
N GLN A 235 -8.06 -10.45 -7.07
CA GLN A 235 -7.76 -9.92 -8.41
C GLN A 235 -8.46 -8.59 -8.67
N LEU A 236 -7.74 -7.64 -9.25
CA LEU A 236 -8.29 -6.35 -9.64
C LEU A 236 -9.38 -6.54 -10.72
N SER A 237 -10.50 -5.84 -10.57
CA SER A 237 -11.52 -5.77 -11.62
C SER A 237 -11.06 -4.85 -12.75
N GLN A 238 -11.67 -4.96 -13.94
CA GLN A 238 -11.34 -4.09 -15.07
C GLN A 238 -11.48 -2.61 -14.71
N LYS A 239 -12.52 -2.26 -13.99
CA LYS A 239 -12.75 -0.87 -13.55
C LYS A 239 -11.68 -0.37 -12.59
N GLN A 240 -11.19 -1.23 -11.70
CA GLN A 240 -10.04 -0.89 -10.84
C GLN A 240 -8.78 -0.70 -11.66
N ILE A 241 -8.49 -1.58 -12.62
CA ILE A 241 -7.34 -1.45 -13.53
C ILE A 241 -7.41 -0.12 -14.28
N ASP A 242 -8.56 0.23 -14.86
CA ASP A 242 -8.76 1.49 -15.57
C ASP A 242 -8.54 2.71 -14.67
N GLN A 243 -9.01 2.65 -13.40
CA GLN A 243 -8.75 3.69 -12.42
C GLN A 243 -7.27 3.81 -12.06
N LEU A 244 -6.58 2.69 -11.84
CA LEU A 244 -5.15 2.66 -11.51
C LEU A 244 -4.30 3.20 -12.66
N ILE A 245 -4.58 2.80 -13.91
CA ILE A 245 -3.90 3.33 -15.10
C ILE A 245 -4.08 4.84 -15.16
N LYS A 246 -5.31 5.33 -15.05
CA LYS A 246 -5.63 6.75 -15.16
C LYS A 246 -5.08 7.58 -14.01
N SER A 247 -5.20 7.10 -12.77
CA SER A 247 -4.88 7.86 -11.57
C SER A 247 -3.41 7.78 -11.20
N TYR A 248 -2.75 6.62 -11.38
CA TYR A 248 -1.38 6.42 -10.94
C TYR A 248 -0.37 6.47 -12.08
N LEU A 249 -0.54 5.69 -13.14
CA LEU A 249 0.45 5.66 -14.23
C LEU A 249 0.58 6.99 -14.98
N SER A 250 -0.43 7.88 -14.87
CA SER A 250 -0.42 9.15 -15.60
C SER A 250 0.66 10.13 -15.16
N PHE A 251 1.12 10.07 -13.91
CA PHE A 251 2.12 10.99 -13.34
C PHE A 251 3.44 10.32 -12.97
N LEU A 252 3.56 9.00 -13.09
CA LEU A 252 4.82 8.31 -12.87
C LEU A 252 5.87 8.72 -13.91
N ASP A 253 7.14 8.63 -13.52
CA ASP A 253 8.27 8.70 -14.44
C ASP A 253 8.54 7.30 -15.00
N PHE A 254 8.38 7.13 -16.32
CA PHE A 254 8.59 5.83 -16.96
C PHE A 254 10.04 5.35 -16.93
N ASN A 255 11.01 6.20 -16.63
CA ASN A 255 12.37 5.77 -16.35
C ASN A 255 12.48 4.95 -15.07
N LEU A 256 11.54 5.14 -14.13
CA LEU A 256 11.44 4.43 -12.86
C LEU A 256 10.48 3.22 -12.93
N ILE A 257 10.06 2.85 -14.12
CA ILE A 257 9.30 1.64 -14.41
C ILE A 257 10.13 0.77 -15.35
N THR A 258 10.34 -0.49 -14.96
CA THR A 258 11.03 -1.48 -15.80
C THR A 258 10.09 -2.62 -16.13
N CYS A 259 9.90 -2.88 -17.40
CA CYS A 259 9.23 -4.07 -17.91
C CYS A 259 10.26 -5.08 -18.42
N ILE A 260 10.02 -6.37 -18.20
CA ILE A 260 10.81 -7.46 -18.75
C ILE A 260 9.95 -8.21 -19.74
N GLU A 261 10.44 -8.35 -20.96
CA GLU A 261 9.80 -9.10 -22.03
C GLU A 261 10.61 -10.34 -22.42
N ASP A 262 9.92 -11.43 -22.66
CA ASP A 262 10.47 -12.62 -23.32
C ASP A 262 10.24 -12.50 -24.83
N TRP A 263 11.31 -12.49 -25.59
CA TRP A 263 11.28 -12.37 -27.06
C TRP A 263 11.45 -13.73 -27.76
N THR A 264 11.35 -14.82 -27.02
CA THR A 264 11.39 -16.15 -27.58
C THR A 264 10.15 -16.39 -28.45
N GLY A 265 10.34 -16.91 -29.65
CA GLY A 265 9.23 -17.25 -30.56
C GLY A 265 8.62 -16.06 -31.33
N GLY A 266 9.22 -14.88 -31.27
CA GLY A 266 8.81 -13.70 -32.08
C GLY A 266 7.67 -12.86 -31.49
N GLU A 267 7.05 -13.31 -30.41
CA GLU A 267 6.13 -12.50 -29.58
C GLU A 267 6.89 -11.88 -28.41
N HIS A 268 6.57 -10.60 -28.12
CA HIS A 268 7.15 -9.91 -26.96
C HIS A 268 6.20 -10.07 -25.76
N LYS A 269 6.36 -11.18 -25.03
CA LYS A 269 5.54 -11.48 -23.84
C LYS A 269 6.05 -10.72 -22.63
N LEU A 270 5.19 -9.90 -22.00
CA LEU A 270 5.52 -9.28 -20.71
C LEU A 270 5.58 -10.37 -19.62
N VAL A 271 6.72 -10.49 -18.93
CA VAL A 271 6.98 -11.53 -17.93
C VAL A 271 7.40 -10.99 -16.58
N GLY A 272 7.75 -9.71 -16.53
CA GLY A 272 8.13 -9.03 -15.29
C GLY A 272 7.90 -7.54 -15.34
N VAL A 273 7.64 -6.94 -14.19
CA VAL A 273 7.52 -5.49 -14.01
C VAL A 273 8.05 -5.09 -12.64
N GLY A 274 8.75 -3.95 -12.59
CA GLY A 274 9.07 -3.22 -11.38
C GLY A 274 8.58 -1.79 -11.51
N ILE A 275 7.75 -1.33 -10.59
CA ILE A 275 7.21 0.03 -10.55
C ILE A 275 7.73 0.71 -9.30
N THR A 276 8.43 1.82 -9.49
CA THR A 276 8.95 2.63 -8.40
C THR A 276 8.61 4.09 -8.63
N MET A 277 8.66 4.90 -7.57
CA MET A 277 8.28 6.31 -7.64
C MET A 277 9.17 7.14 -6.68
N PRO A 278 9.57 8.38 -7.03
CA PRO A 278 10.16 9.28 -6.05
C PRO A 278 9.24 9.42 -4.84
N SER A 279 9.77 9.22 -3.63
CA SER A 279 8.94 9.27 -2.43
C SER A 279 8.26 10.61 -2.27
N LEU A 280 6.97 10.58 -1.99
CA LEU A 280 6.15 11.75 -1.70
C LEU A 280 6.09 12.10 -0.21
N ALA A 281 6.71 11.30 0.67
CA ALA A 281 6.59 11.44 2.12
C ALA A 281 6.77 12.89 2.59
N HIS A 282 7.93 13.49 2.36
CA HIS A 282 8.20 14.87 2.76
C HIS A 282 7.35 15.93 2.02
N ALA A 283 6.88 15.62 0.83
CA ALA A 283 6.01 16.51 0.09
C ALA A 283 4.59 16.54 0.68
N LEU A 284 4.07 15.36 1.04
CA LEU A 284 2.75 15.19 1.64
C LEU A 284 2.70 15.79 3.06
N GLN A 285 3.75 15.64 3.86
CA GLN A 285 3.87 16.31 5.17
C GLN A 285 3.74 17.84 5.08
N LYS A 286 4.11 18.43 3.94
CA LYS A 286 3.95 19.88 3.66
C LYS A 286 2.57 20.24 3.11
N CYS A 287 1.73 19.27 2.79
CA CYS A 287 0.37 19.48 2.36
C CYS A 287 -0.53 19.69 3.58
N ARG A 288 -0.88 20.95 3.89
CA ARG A 288 -1.74 21.23 5.05
C ARG A 288 -3.01 20.40 5.01
N ARG A 289 -3.19 19.49 5.98
CA ARG A 289 -4.35 18.56 6.08
C ARG A 289 -4.59 17.82 4.76
N GLY A 290 -3.54 17.31 4.13
CA GLY A 290 -3.60 16.56 2.88
C GLY A 290 -4.12 17.35 1.66
N ARG A 291 -4.14 18.70 1.71
CA ARG A 291 -4.68 19.50 0.61
C ARG A 291 -3.61 20.06 -0.30
N LEU A 292 -3.80 19.90 -1.61
CA LEU A 292 -2.87 20.41 -2.62
C LEU A 292 -2.89 21.94 -2.71
N PHE A 293 -4.02 22.59 -2.46
CA PHE A 293 -4.12 24.04 -2.50
C PHE A 293 -4.08 24.66 -1.09
N PRO A 294 -3.44 25.85 -0.90
CA PRO A 294 -2.86 26.69 -1.97
C PRO A 294 -1.45 26.29 -2.42
N PHE A 295 -0.61 25.58 -1.64
CA PHE A 295 0.82 25.38 -1.93
C PHE A 295 1.26 23.90 -1.95
N GLY A 296 0.44 22.94 -1.51
CA GLY A 296 0.79 21.51 -1.46
C GLY A 296 1.17 20.96 -2.83
N TRP A 297 0.47 21.36 -3.90
CA TRP A 297 0.76 20.94 -5.28
C TRP A 297 2.21 21.23 -5.70
N TYR A 298 2.79 22.34 -5.22
CA TYR A 298 4.16 22.71 -5.55
C TYR A 298 5.18 21.71 -4.95
N HIS A 299 4.95 21.27 -3.71
CA HIS A 299 5.83 20.28 -3.05
C HIS A 299 5.74 18.92 -3.74
N VAL A 300 4.53 18.48 -4.07
CA VAL A 300 4.30 17.22 -4.81
C VAL A 300 4.94 17.29 -6.21
N LEU A 301 4.73 18.40 -6.94
CA LEU A 301 5.34 18.58 -8.26
C LEU A 301 6.88 18.55 -8.21
N ARG A 302 7.46 19.17 -7.18
CA ARG A 302 8.94 19.14 -7.00
C ARG A 302 9.44 17.72 -6.76
N ALA A 303 8.75 16.92 -5.97
CA ALA A 303 9.15 15.53 -5.74
C ALA A 303 9.07 14.70 -7.02
N ILE A 304 7.92 14.75 -7.73
CA ILE A 304 7.66 13.88 -8.89
C ILE A 304 8.42 14.32 -10.14
N LYS A 305 8.40 15.62 -10.49
CA LYS A 305 8.92 16.09 -11.79
C LYS A 305 10.32 16.64 -11.72
N MET A 306 10.73 17.17 -10.57
CA MET A 306 12.08 17.72 -10.38
C MET A 306 12.96 16.76 -9.57
N HIS A 307 12.46 15.59 -9.19
CA HIS A 307 13.15 14.56 -8.39
C HIS A 307 13.84 15.17 -7.14
N LYS A 308 13.15 16.10 -6.46
CA LYS A 308 13.68 16.77 -5.24
C LYS A 308 13.32 15.95 -3.99
N THR A 309 13.70 14.69 -4.02
CA THR A 309 13.71 13.74 -2.92
C THR A 309 14.91 12.81 -3.10
N ASN A 310 15.48 12.34 -2.02
CA ASN A 310 16.55 11.35 -2.02
C ASN A 310 16.05 9.93 -1.73
N ILE A 311 14.73 9.72 -1.73
CA ILE A 311 14.07 8.46 -1.41
C ILE A 311 13.26 8.01 -2.62
N VAL A 312 13.23 6.71 -2.89
CA VAL A 312 12.33 6.07 -3.84
C VAL A 312 11.45 5.05 -3.14
N ASP A 313 10.15 5.09 -3.40
CA ASP A 313 9.19 4.07 -2.94
C ASP A 313 9.13 2.94 -3.98
N LEU A 314 9.42 1.70 -3.55
CA LEU A 314 9.37 0.50 -4.38
C LEU A 314 7.94 -0.04 -4.35
N LEU A 315 7.08 0.42 -5.27
CA LEU A 315 5.63 0.23 -5.16
C LEU A 315 5.17 -1.19 -5.48
N LEU A 316 5.59 -1.73 -6.62
CA LEU A 316 5.16 -3.04 -7.10
C LEU A 316 6.30 -3.77 -7.79
N ILE A 317 6.42 -5.06 -7.52
CA ILE A 317 7.30 -5.96 -8.26
C ILE A 317 6.56 -7.25 -8.56
N GLY A 318 6.41 -7.58 -9.83
CA GLY A 318 5.78 -8.80 -10.30
C GLY A 318 6.64 -9.49 -11.33
N ILE A 319 6.99 -10.76 -11.12
CA ILE A 319 7.70 -11.60 -12.09
C ILE A 319 6.98 -12.95 -12.11
N LEU A 320 6.64 -13.44 -13.29
CA LEU A 320 6.00 -14.74 -13.43
C LEU A 320 6.87 -15.84 -12.80
N PRO A 321 6.28 -16.83 -12.11
CA PRO A 321 7.01 -17.83 -11.33
C PRO A 321 8.12 -18.53 -12.10
N GLU A 322 7.86 -18.91 -13.36
CA GLU A 322 8.81 -19.59 -14.24
C GLU A 322 10.05 -18.76 -14.63
N TYR A 323 9.99 -17.43 -14.44
CA TYR A 323 11.11 -16.51 -14.70
C TYR A 323 11.84 -16.08 -13.44
N ARG A 324 11.24 -16.23 -12.26
CA ARG A 324 11.89 -15.93 -10.97
C ARG A 324 13.14 -16.82 -10.78
N ALA A 325 13.01 -18.11 -11.02
CA ALA A 325 14.12 -19.07 -10.91
C ALA A 325 15.26 -18.81 -11.91
N LYS A 326 14.98 -18.11 -13.01
CA LYS A 326 15.99 -17.69 -13.99
C LYS A 326 16.79 -16.46 -13.53
N GLY A 327 16.38 -15.79 -12.46
CA GLY A 327 17.00 -14.57 -11.94
C GLY A 327 16.57 -13.28 -12.65
N ALA A 328 15.39 -13.26 -13.26
CA ALA A 328 14.88 -12.11 -14.05
C ALA A 328 14.84 -10.79 -13.25
N ASN A 329 14.76 -10.84 -11.90
CA ASN A 329 14.86 -9.67 -11.05
C ASN A 329 16.18 -8.88 -11.23
N ALA A 330 17.28 -9.53 -11.66
CA ALA A 330 18.54 -8.83 -11.92
C ALA A 330 18.41 -7.79 -13.03
N LEU A 331 17.55 -8.03 -14.02
CA LEU A 331 17.25 -7.04 -15.08
C LEU A 331 16.59 -5.79 -14.53
N LEU A 332 15.68 -5.93 -13.53
CA LEU A 332 15.03 -4.78 -12.90
C LEU A 332 16.06 -3.89 -12.21
N PHE A 333 16.95 -4.49 -11.41
CA PHE A 333 17.96 -3.71 -10.67
C PHE A 333 19.04 -3.12 -11.59
N ALA A 334 19.48 -3.88 -12.59
CA ALA A 334 20.46 -3.39 -13.56
C ALA A 334 19.95 -2.16 -14.32
N ASP A 335 18.64 -2.09 -14.57
CA ASP A 335 18.01 -0.96 -15.26
C ASP A 335 17.66 0.21 -14.31
N LEU A 336 17.15 -0.06 -13.11
CA LEU A 336 16.65 0.99 -12.20
C LEU A 336 17.75 1.72 -11.44
N ILE A 337 18.80 1.00 -10.98
CA ILE A 337 19.87 1.60 -10.17
C ILE A 337 20.53 2.81 -10.87
N PRO A 338 20.90 2.77 -12.17
CA PRO A 338 21.44 3.94 -12.86
C PRO A 338 20.51 5.16 -12.87
N TRP A 339 19.18 4.94 -12.90
CA TRP A 339 18.21 6.03 -12.82
C TRP A 339 18.12 6.61 -11.42
N TYR A 340 18.19 5.77 -10.38
CA TYR A 340 18.24 6.23 -9.01
C TYR A 340 19.45 7.11 -8.76
N GLN A 341 20.63 6.67 -9.20
CA GLN A 341 21.87 7.45 -9.12
C GLN A 341 21.75 8.81 -9.86
N LYS A 342 21.25 8.77 -11.09
CA LYS A 342 21.04 9.99 -11.90
C LYS A 342 20.11 11.00 -11.24
N TYR A 343 19.12 10.52 -10.48
CA TYR A 343 18.14 11.36 -9.80
C TYR A 343 18.56 11.76 -8.39
N GLY A 344 19.72 11.29 -7.93
CA GLY A 344 20.22 11.58 -6.58
C GLY A 344 19.45 10.85 -5.48
N ILE A 345 18.87 9.70 -5.80
CA ILE A 345 18.23 8.82 -4.81
C ILE A 345 19.31 8.11 -4.01
N GLU A 346 19.23 8.21 -2.69
CA GLU A 346 20.19 7.60 -1.76
C GLU A 346 19.72 6.23 -1.29
N TRP A 347 18.41 6.04 -1.15
CA TRP A 347 17.83 4.77 -0.70
C TRP A 347 16.40 4.55 -1.17
N GLY A 348 16.01 3.29 -1.20
CA GLY A 348 14.66 2.83 -1.51
C GLY A 348 13.96 2.26 -0.29
N GLU A 349 12.64 2.47 -0.20
CA GLU A 349 11.73 1.89 0.78
C GLU A 349 10.90 0.80 0.12
N THR A 350 10.92 -0.41 0.68
CA THR A 350 9.97 -1.44 0.23
C THR A 350 8.57 -1.14 0.74
N GLN A 351 7.56 -1.68 0.05
CA GLN A 351 6.22 -1.76 0.62
C GLN A 351 6.17 -2.86 1.68
N VAL A 352 4.98 -3.01 2.29
CA VAL A 352 4.73 -4.08 3.25
C VAL A 352 4.93 -5.45 2.59
N GLU A 353 5.85 -6.24 3.11
CA GLU A 353 6.14 -7.59 2.63
C GLU A 353 5.73 -8.60 3.70
N LEU A 354 4.96 -9.62 3.33
CA LEU A 354 4.66 -10.71 4.25
C LEU A 354 5.96 -11.30 4.83
N GLU A 355 6.05 -11.41 6.15
CA GLU A 355 7.24 -11.96 6.84
C GLU A 355 7.58 -13.37 6.34
N THR A 356 6.59 -14.11 5.84
CA THR A 356 6.73 -15.46 5.27
C THR A 356 7.13 -15.48 3.78
N ASN A 357 7.15 -14.32 3.10
CA ASN A 357 7.47 -14.24 1.68
C ASN A 357 8.98 -14.18 1.42
N ALA A 358 9.69 -15.29 1.71
CA ALA A 358 11.13 -15.40 1.50
C ALA A 358 11.56 -15.14 0.03
N GLY A 359 10.66 -15.37 -0.93
CA GLY A 359 10.92 -15.15 -2.35
C GLY A 359 11.13 -13.68 -2.71
N VAL A 360 10.36 -12.77 -2.11
CA VAL A 360 10.52 -11.32 -2.30
C VAL A 360 11.72 -10.83 -1.49
N GLN A 361 11.83 -11.22 -0.23
CA GLN A 361 12.94 -10.80 0.64
C GLN A 361 14.30 -11.25 0.11
N GLY A 362 14.39 -12.42 -0.49
CA GLY A 362 15.64 -12.96 -1.05
C GLY A 362 16.18 -12.18 -2.25
N GLN A 363 15.35 -11.39 -2.95
CA GLN A 363 15.80 -10.61 -4.10
C GLN A 363 16.65 -9.39 -3.71
N TRP A 364 16.50 -8.89 -2.48
CA TRP A 364 17.26 -7.74 -1.96
C TRP A 364 18.69 -8.12 -1.49
N GLY A 365 19.01 -9.41 -1.35
CA GLY A 365 20.19 -9.90 -0.64
C GLY A 365 21.56 -9.35 -1.11
N ALA A 366 21.67 -8.90 -2.38
CA ALA A 366 22.90 -8.26 -2.87
C ALA A 366 22.93 -6.74 -2.66
N LEU A 367 21.86 -6.16 -2.09
CA LEU A 367 21.71 -4.72 -1.81
C LEU A 367 21.75 -4.43 -0.30
N GLU A 368 22.09 -5.42 0.53
CA GLU A 368 22.24 -5.28 1.98
C GLU A 368 21.03 -4.59 2.64
N PRO A 369 19.81 -5.15 2.52
CA PRO A 369 18.59 -4.54 3.04
C PRO A 369 18.62 -4.45 4.55
N VAL A 370 18.19 -3.31 5.10
CA VAL A 370 18.02 -3.11 6.54
C VAL A 370 16.53 -3.12 6.86
N MET A 371 16.08 -4.14 7.59
CA MET A 371 14.71 -4.15 8.10
C MET A 371 14.55 -3.03 9.13
N HIS A 372 13.58 -2.15 8.92
CA HIS A 372 13.41 -0.97 9.78
C HIS A 372 11.97 -0.73 10.24
N LYS A 373 11.00 -1.48 9.75
CA LYS A 373 9.62 -1.47 10.25
C LYS A 373 9.03 -2.87 10.29
N ARG A 374 8.11 -3.09 11.23
CA ARG A 374 7.29 -4.31 11.33
C ARG A 374 5.84 -3.94 11.54
N ARG A 375 4.94 -4.76 10.96
CA ARG A 375 3.50 -4.59 11.10
C ARG A 375 2.82 -5.90 11.42
N LYS A 376 1.60 -5.78 11.96
CA LYS A 376 0.73 -6.91 12.22
C LYS A 376 -0.69 -6.62 11.73
N CYS A 377 -1.34 -7.63 11.20
CA CYS A 377 -2.80 -7.71 11.16
C CYS A 377 -3.27 -8.59 12.31
N TYR A 378 -4.38 -8.23 12.88
CA TYR A 378 -5.00 -8.93 14.00
C TYR A 378 -6.35 -9.52 13.55
N LYS A 379 -6.76 -10.59 14.22
CA LYS A 379 -8.03 -11.26 13.97
C LYS A 379 -8.73 -11.59 15.29
N LYS A 380 -10.07 -11.53 15.29
CA LYS A 380 -10.92 -11.93 16.40
C LYS A 380 -12.16 -12.64 15.87
N LEU A 381 -12.53 -13.78 16.45
CA LEU A 381 -13.80 -14.45 16.14
C LEU A 381 -14.99 -13.66 16.72
N ILE A 382 -16.03 -13.50 15.93
CA ILE A 382 -17.30 -12.88 16.33
C ILE A 382 -18.10 -13.94 17.13
N LYS A 383 -18.51 -13.56 18.34
CA LYS A 383 -19.30 -14.42 19.24
C LYS A 383 -20.79 -14.17 19.11
#